data_90a69740d50fa3fd24541d6ccd12c32f
#
_entry.id   90a69740d50fa3fd24541d6ccd12c32f
#
_cell.length_a   1.000
_cell.length_b   1.000
_cell.length_c   1.000
_cell.angle_alpha   90.00
_cell.angle_beta   90.00
_cell.angle_gamma   90.00
#
_symmetry.space_group_name_H-M   'P 1'
#
loop_
_entity.id
_entity.type
_entity.pdbx_description
1 polymer ?
#
loop_
_entity_poly.entity_id
_entity_poly.type
_entity_poly.pdbx_seq_one_letter_code
_entity_poly.pdbx_strand_id
1 'polypeptide(L)'
;MIPLFALVLYRNEFVAAFASAAALCVTGMSMPILNANDVISERSFFGVVRTVTLGDVRFMMHGTTLHGAQFIDKPGAPTPITYYHSATPIAQLFAASTHAKEIGVIGLGVGSTACLAAPNQSTTFFEIDPLVAKVALDPTRFTYLSECGQNASVVLGDGRITLQNEPAGKFGLILIDAFSSDAIPVHLLTIEAIEGYMSRLSDDGVVAFHITNRHIDLEPIVARAASNLGLAIKSQRFSPPESLADEPVAHSHLVIMSRDEANFASLNSDERWTPVKADNKALWTDDYSNILGAILATD
;
A
#
# COMPACT_ATOMS: atom_id res chain seq x y z
N MET A 1 12.12 2.14 46.89
CA MET A 1 12.92 0.90 46.78
C MET A 1 13.52 0.88 45.38
N ILE A 2 14.79 1.31 45.24
CA ILE A 2 15.51 1.14 43.96
C ILE A 2 15.73 -0.36 43.82
N PRO A 3 15.25 -1.04 42.80
CA PRO A 3 15.39 -2.49 42.73
C PRO A 3 16.84 -2.88 42.62
N LEU A 4 17.21 -3.95 43.31
CA LEU A 4 18.54 -4.57 43.34
C LEU A 4 19.14 -4.77 41.92
N PHE A 5 18.29 -4.82 40.94
CA PHE A 5 18.57 -4.89 39.50
C PHE A 5 19.40 -3.69 39.00
N ALA A 6 19.10 -2.45 39.46
CA ALA A 6 19.85 -1.26 39.07
C ALA A 6 21.31 -1.29 39.57
N LEU A 7 21.60 -1.98 40.69
CA LEU A 7 22.93 -2.09 41.25
C LEU A 7 23.83 -3.08 40.50
N VAL A 8 23.25 -4.13 39.91
CA VAL A 8 23.94 -5.11 39.05
C VAL A 8 24.30 -4.50 37.70
N LEU A 9 23.44 -3.65 37.17
CA LEU A 9 23.65 -2.96 35.88
C LEU A 9 24.77 -1.91 35.97
N TYR A 10 24.98 -1.30 37.15
CA TYR A 10 26.04 -0.30 37.36
C TYR A 10 27.47 -0.87 37.32
N ARG A 11 27.66 -2.18 37.57
CA ARG A 11 28.99 -2.83 37.59
C ARG A 11 29.42 -3.44 36.26
N ASN A 12 28.53 -3.51 35.26
CA ASN A 12 28.88 -4.09 33.97
C ASN A 12 28.17 -3.36 32.83
N GLU A 13 28.87 -2.44 32.19
CA GLU A 13 28.36 -1.57 31.14
C GLU A 13 27.74 -2.35 29.93
N PHE A 14 28.30 -3.52 29.62
CA PHE A 14 27.78 -4.39 28.56
C PHE A 14 26.45 -5.02 28.96
N VAL A 15 26.28 -5.45 30.20
CA VAL A 15 25.00 -6.00 30.68
C VAL A 15 23.94 -4.90 30.76
N ALA A 16 24.32 -3.68 31.16
CA ALA A 16 23.46 -2.53 31.19
C ALA A 16 23.00 -2.13 29.77
N ALA A 17 23.93 -2.07 28.80
CA ALA A 17 23.64 -1.76 27.42
C ALA A 17 22.74 -2.83 26.79
N PHE A 18 23.03 -4.11 27.01
CA PHE A 18 22.22 -5.22 26.50
C PHE A 18 20.81 -5.24 27.10
N ALA A 19 20.71 -5.07 28.44
CA ALA A 19 19.40 -5.01 29.11
C ALA A 19 18.58 -3.78 28.67
N SER A 20 19.22 -2.64 28.44
CA SER A 20 18.57 -1.43 27.93
C SER A 20 18.12 -1.60 26.49
N ALA A 21 18.96 -2.19 25.62
CA ALA A 21 18.60 -2.52 24.24
C ALA A 21 17.46 -3.55 24.18
N ALA A 22 17.52 -4.60 25.01
CA ALA A 22 16.45 -5.60 25.11
C ALA A 22 15.14 -4.98 25.63
N ALA A 23 15.20 -4.09 26.63
CA ALA A 23 14.03 -3.38 27.14
C ALA A 23 13.44 -2.44 26.09
N LEU A 24 14.27 -1.71 25.34
CA LEU A 24 13.84 -0.85 24.24
C LEU A 24 13.21 -1.66 23.08
N CYS A 25 13.79 -2.82 22.75
CA CYS A 25 13.20 -3.72 21.76
C CYS A 25 11.84 -4.26 22.21
N VAL A 26 11.72 -4.68 23.46
CA VAL A 26 10.47 -5.23 24.02
C VAL A 26 9.42 -4.12 24.15
N THR A 27 9.77 -2.92 24.62
CA THR A 27 8.81 -1.81 24.76
C THR A 27 8.41 -1.22 23.41
N GLY A 28 9.35 -1.10 22.48
CA GLY A 28 9.05 -0.61 21.12
C GLY A 28 8.15 -1.55 20.30
N MET A 29 8.29 -2.88 20.51
CA MET A 29 7.48 -3.89 19.80
C MET A 29 6.14 -4.21 20.47
N SER A 30 5.98 -3.93 21.77
CA SER A 30 4.83 -4.44 22.54
C SER A 30 3.83 -3.37 22.98
N MET A 31 4.17 -2.07 22.91
CA MET A 31 3.24 -1.03 23.38
C MET A 31 1.88 -0.99 22.66
N PRO A 32 1.80 -1.15 21.32
CA PRO A 32 0.49 -1.22 20.66
C PRO A 32 -0.30 -2.49 20.99
N ILE A 33 0.42 -3.60 21.31
CA ILE A 33 -0.19 -4.91 21.57
C ILE A 33 -0.74 -5.00 22.99
N LEU A 34 -0.16 -4.29 23.95
CA LEU A 34 -0.57 -4.34 25.37
C LEU A 34 -1.97 -3.76 25.62
N ASN A 35 -2.45 -2.89 24.73
CA ASN A 35 -3.79 -2.28 24.80
C ASN A 35 -4.77 -2.89 23.77
N ALA A 36 -4.37 -3.94 23.06
CA ALA A 36 -5.22 -4.58 22.07
C ALA A 36 -6.29 -5.44 22.75
N ASN A 37 -7.53 -5.32 22.31
CA ASN A 37 -8.64 -6.13 22.82
C ASN A 37 -8.60 -7.57 22.30
N ASP A 38 -8.07 -7.76 21.09
CA ASP A 38 -7.93 -9.06 20.44
C ASP A 38 -6.73 -9.04 19.49
N VAL A 39 -5.88 -10.08 19.56
CA VAL A 39 -4.71 -10.24 18.69
C VAL A 39 -4.68 -11.67 18.17
N ILE A 40 -4.88 -11.81 16.85
CA ILE A 40 -4.73 -13.08 16.15
C ILE A 40 -3.46 -13.00 15.31
N SER A 41 -2.53 -13.95 15.50
CA SER A 41 -1.28 -14.02 14.74
C SER A 41 -1.20 -15.34 14.00
N GLU A 42 -1.00 -15.28 12.70
CA GLU A 42 -0.83 -16.43 11.82
C GLU A 42 0.45 -16.25 11.00
N ARG A 43 1.08 -17.34 10.59
CA ARG A 43 2.34 -17.31 9.84
C ARG A 43 2.19 -17.94 8.49
N SER A 44 2.68 -17.26 7.44
CA SER A 44 2.86 -17.76 6.09
C SER A 44 4.35 -17.89 5.73
N PHE A 45 4.62 -18.26 4.48
CA PHE A 45 5.97 -18.19 3.91
C PHE A 45 6.47 -16.72 3.84
N PHE A 46 5.58 -15.78 3.60
CA PHE A 46 5.90 -14.35 3.40
C PHE A 46 6.07 -13.57 4.73
N GLY A 47 5.67 -14.16 5.86
CA GLY A 47 5.85 -13.51 7.17
C GLY A 47 4.74 -13.81 8.16
N VAL A 48 4.56 -12.89 9.12
CA VAL A 48 3.54 -12.99 10.16
C VAL A 48 2.45 -11.96 9.91
N VAL A 49 1.25 -12.45 9.64
CA VAL A 49 0.04 -11.63 9.56
C VAL A 49 -0.60 -11.55 10.94
N ARG A 50 -0.89 -10.35 11.40
CA ARG A 50 -1.59 -10.08 12.65
C ARG A 50 -2.87 -9.31 12.38
N THR A 51 -3.96 -9.79 12.96
CA THR A 51 -5.19 -9.02 13.08
C THR A 51 -5.26 -8.50 14.51
N VAL A 52 -5.33 -7.18 14.66
CA VAL A 52 -5.28 -6.49 15.96
C VAL A 52 -6.48 -5.57 16.08
N THR A 53 -7.23 -5.68 17.17
CA THR A 53 -8.37 -4.79 17.45
C THR A 53 -7.99 -3.80 18.55
N LEU A 54 -8.09 -2.50 18.26
CA LEU A 54 -7.85 -1.40 19.18
C LEU A 54 -9.11 -0.51 19.19
N GLY A 55 -9.79 -0.47 20.33
CA GLY A 55 -11.08 0.23 20.41
C GLY A 55 -12.10 -0.36 19.43
N ASP A 56 -12.62 0.47 18.55
CA ASP A 56 -13.59 0.15 17.51
C ASP A 56 -12.96 -0.09 16.12
N VAL A 57 -11.62 -0.17 16.03
CA VAL A 57 -10.91 -0.38 14.77
C VAL A 57 -10.12 -1.67 14.80
N ARG A 58 -10.29 -2.47 13.75
CA ARG A 58 -9.49 -3.66 13.48
C ARG A 58 -8.50 -3.39 12.38
N PHE A 59 -7.24 -3.77 12.64
CA PHE A 59 -6.10 -3.57 11.76
C PHE A 59 -5.56 -4.92 11.27
N MET A 60 -5.07 -4.96 10.04
CA MET A 60 -4.22 -6.04 9.55
C MET A 60 -2.80 -5.54 9.40
N MET A 61 -1.88 -6.20 10.12
CA MET A 61 -0.44 -5.93 10.09
C MET A 61 0.29 -7.13 9.50
N HIS A 62 1.25 -6.87 8.62
CA HIS A 62 2.20 -7.88 8.13
C HIS A 62 3.61 -7.45 8.53
N GLY A 63 4.20 -8.12 9.49
CA GLY A 63 5.40 -7.61 10.17
C GLY A 63 5.11 -6.28 10.87
N THR A 64 5.75 -5.20 10.43
CA THR A 64 5.55 -3.82 10.89
C THR A 64 4.62 -3.00 10.00
N THR A 65 4.30 -3.51 8.80
CA THR A 65 3.52 -2.79 7.79
C THR A 65 2.02 -2.90 8.05
N LEU A 66 1.33 -1.77 8.01
CA LEU A 66 -0.13 -1.72 8.02
C LEU A 66 -0.67 -2.03 6.63
N HIS A 67 -1.46 -3.11 6.50
CA HIS A 67 -2.08 -3.55 5.25
C HIS A 67 -3.56 -3.14 5.12
N GLY A 68 -4.06 -2.39 6.07
CA GLY A 68 -5.41 -1.85 6.07
C GLY A 68 -6.08 -1.98 7.43
N ALA A 69 -7.22 -1.32 7.56
CA ALA A 69 -8.02 -1.33 8.77
C ALA A 69 -9.51 -1.17 8.46
N GLN A 70 -10.35 -1.52 9.41
CA GLN A 70 -11.80 -1.42 9.32
C GLN A 70 -12.40 -1.05 10.68
N PHE A 71 -13.41 -0.19 10.69
CA PHE A 71 -14.26 -0.04 11.85
C PHE A 71 -15.08 -1.31 12.08
N ILE A 72 -15.06 -1.82 13.30
CA ILE A 72 -15.94 -2.92 13.73
C ILE A 72 -17.25 -2.34 14.28
N ASP A 73 -18.32 -3.14 14.21
CA ASP A 73 -19.64 -2.81 14.79
C ASP A 73 -20.32 -1.55 14.21
N LYS A 74 -19.88 -1.07 13.02
CA LYS A 74 -20.62 -0.05 12.28
C LYS A 74 -21.61 -0.70 11.32
N PRO A 75 -22.90 -0.34 11.38
CA PRO A 75 -23.90 -0.90 10.46
C PRO A 75 -23.67 -0.39 9.02
N GLY A 76 -23.99 -1.22 8.04
CA GLY A 76 -23.89 -0.91 6.60
C GLY A 76 -22.56 -1.32 5.98
N ALA A 77 -22.39 -0.96 4.70
CA ALA A 77 -21.15 -1.23 3.98
C ALA A 77 -19.97 -0.52 4.65
N PRO A 78 -18.81 -1.18 4.79
CA PRO A 78 -17.66 -0.60 5.47
C PRO A 78 -17.10 0.59 4.68
N THR A 79 -16.84 1.69 5.38
CA THR A 79 -16.16 2.85 4.80
C THR A 79 -14.65 2.61 4.81
N PRO A 80 -13.97 2.72 3.67
CA PRO A 80 -12.51 2.65 3.61
C PRO A 80 -11.86 3.73 4.47
N ILE A 81 -10.84 3.33 5.24
CA ILE A 81 -10.08 4.20 6.14
C ILE A 81 -8.58 4.07 5.84
N THR A 82 -7.73 4.75 6.58
CA THR A 82 -6.28 4.81 6.41
C THR A 82 -5.88 5.38 5.04
N TYR A 83 -5.13 4.64 4.24
CA TYR A 83 -4.67 5.04 2.89
C TYR A 83 -5.81 5.13 1.85
N TYR A 84 -6.97 4.54 2.16
CA TYR A 84 -8.12 4.41 1.26
C TYR A 84 -9.29 5.32 1.65
N HIS A 85 -9.09 6.17 2.67
CA HIS A 85 -10.07 7.16 3.09
C HIS A 85 -10.43 8.10 1.92
N SER A 86 -11.66 8.58 1.86
CA SER A 86 -12.19 9.39 0.75
C SER A 86 -11.38 10.65 0.41
N ALA A 87 -10.62 11.19 1.36
CA ALA A 87 -9.73 12.35 1.16
C ALA A 87 -8.40 12.01 0.48
N THR A 88 -8.03 10.73 0.38
CA THR A 88 -6.71 10.28 -0.11
C THR A 88 -6.62 10.22 -1.63
N PRO A 89 -5.41 10.27 -2.20
CA PRO A 89 -5.22 10.18 -3.66
C PRO A 89 -5.76 8.89 -4.28
N ILE A 90 -5.72 7.76 -3.56
CA ILE A 90 -6.26 6.49 -4.06
C ILE A 90 -7.77 6.61 -4.27
N ALA A 91 -8.50 7.09 -3.27
CA ALA A 91 -9.95 7.27 -3.39
C ALA A 91 -10.32 8.27 -4.49
N GLN A 92 -9.56 9.35 -4.63
CA GLN A 92 -9.76 10.33 -5.72
C GLN A 92 -9.54 9.71 -7.09
N LEU A 93 -8.51 8.88 -7.25
CA LEU A 93 -8.23 8.17 -8.49
C LEU A 93 -9.39 7.23 -8.88
N PHE A 94 -9.89 6.44 -7.93
CA PHE A 94 -11.04 5.58 -8.17
C PHE A 94 -12.28 6.38 -8.58
N ALA A 95 -12.57 7.48 -7.88
CA ALA A 95 -13.68 8.37 -8.22
C ALA A 95 -13.52 9.02 -9.61
N ALA A 96 -12.30 9.30 -10.03
CA ALA A 96 -11.97 9.84 -11.36
C ALA A 96 -12.02 8.77 -12.46
N SER A 97 -11.88 7.48 -12.13
CA SER A 97 -11.76 6.36 -13.08
C SER A 97 -13.09 5.61 -13.30
N THR A 98 -14.22 6.28 -13.21
CA THR A 98 -15.56 5.65 -13.36
C THR A 98 -15.82 5.05 -14.75
N HIS A 99 -15.04 5.44 -15.77
CA HIS A 99 -15.04 4.87 -17.12
C HIS A 99 -14.37 3.49 -17.19
N ALA A 100 -13.44 3.19 -16.28
CA ALA A 100 -12.75 1.90 -16.21
C ALA A 100 -13.74 0.80 -15.80
N LYS A 101 -14.04 -0.14 -16.69
CA LYS A 101 -14.91 -1.28 -16.37
C LYS A 101 -14.19 -2.35 -15.56
N GLU A 102 -12.93 -2.55 -15.86
CA GLU A 102 -12.07 -3.56 -15.23
C GLU A 102 -10.92 -2.85 -14.50
N ILE A 103 -10.75 -3.19 -13.24
CA ILE A 103 -9.70 -2.66 -12.36
C ILE A 103 -8.81 -3.82 -11.92
N GLY A 104 -7.50 -3.67 -12.09
CA GLY A 104 -6.48 -4.57 -11.55
C GLY A 104 -5.84 -3.96 -10.29
N VAL A 105 -5.71 -4.73 -9.22
CA VAL A 105 -5.00 -4.30 -8.01
C VAL A 105 -3.94 -5.33 -7.66
N ILE A 106 -2.66 -4.96 -7.70
CA ILE A 106 -1.57 -5.80 -7.22
C ILE A 106 -1.39 -5.54 -5.73
N GLY A 107 -1.73 -6.53 -4.93
CA GLY A 107 -1.91 -6.47 -3.48
C GLY A 107 -3.39 -6.42 -3.09
N LEU A 108 -3.73 -7.14 -2.04
CA LEU A 108 -5.12 -7.24 -1.55
C LEU A 108 -5.31 -6.46 -0.24
N GLY A 109 -4.36 -6.57 0.66
CA GLY A 109 -4.52 -6.06 2.00
C GLY A 109 -5.77 -6.63 2.67
N VAL A 110 -6.62 -5.77 3.24
CA VAL A 110 -7.92 -6.17 3.81
C VAL A 110 -9.07 -6.08 2.78
N GLY A 111 -8.78 -5.74 1.51
CA GLY A 111 -9.77 -5.58 0.45
C GLY A 111 -10.47 -4.21 0.41
N SER A 112 -9.92 -3.19 1.08
CA SER A 112 -10.55 -1.86 1.21
C SER A 112 -10.90 -1.22 -0.14
N THR A 113 -10.08 -1.41 -1.17
CA THR A 113 -10.29 -0.83 -2.50
C THR A 113 -11.50 -1.38 -3.23
N ALA A 114 -12.03 -2.54 -2.81
CA ALA A 114 -13.31 -3.06 -3.35
C ALA A 114 -14.47 -2.08 -3.11
N CYS A 115 -14.45 -1.36 -1.97
CA CYS A 115 -15.48 -0.37 -1.66
C CYS A 115 -15.24 1.01 -2.33
N LEU A 116 -14.14 1.19 -3.04
CA LEU A 116 -13.89 2.38 -3.87
C LEU A 116 -14.36 2.20 -5.30
N ALA A 117 -14.50 0.96 -5.76
CA ALA A 117 -14.99 0.64 -7.09
C ALA A 117 -16.49 0.98 -7.22
N ALA A 118 -16.88 1.54 -8.37
CA ALA A 118 -18.28 1.79 -8.68
C ALA A 118 -19.05 0.46 -8.91
N PRO A 119 -20.37 0.42 -8.73
CA PRO A 119 -21.16 -0.83 -8.83
C PRO A 119 -21.07 -1.54 -10.19
N ASN A 120 -20.72 -0.82 -11.26
CA ASN A 120 -20.57 -1.34 -12.62
C ASN A 120 -19.13 -1.70 -12.98
N GLN A 121 -18.22 -1.64 -12.01
CA GLN A 121 -16.81 -1.99 -12.19
C GLN A 121 -16.51 -3.38 -11.61
N SER A 122 -15.63 -4.12 -12.25
CA SER A 122 -15.09 -5.39 -11.74
C SER A 122 -13.66 -5.17 -11.25
N THR A 123 -13.31 -5.75 -10.11
CA THR A 123 -11.96 -5.64 -9.55
C THR A 123 -11.30 -7.00 -9.47
N THR A 124 -10.11 -7.13 -10.05
CA THR A 124 -9.26 -8.33 -9.90
C THR A 124 -8.09 -7.99 -8.99
N PHE A 125 -8.04 -8.63 -7.84
CA PHE A 125 -6.91 -8.55 -6.90
C PHE A 125 -5.89 -9.63 -7.21
N PHE A 126 -4.61 -9.27 -7.27
CA PHE A 126 -3.48 -10.19 -7.41
C PHE A 126 -2.72 -10.21 -6.10
N GLU A 127 -2.81 -11.32 -5.36
CA GLU A 127 -2.25 -11.43 -4.00
C GLU A 127 -1.26 -12.60 -3.92
N ILE A 128 -0.05 -12.31 -3.45
CA ILE A 128 1.01 -13.32 -3.38
C ILE A 128 0.86 -14.22 -2.15
N ASP A 129 0.33 -13.71 -1.03
CA ASP A 129 0.21 -14.45 0.23
C ASP A 129 -1.20 -15.06 0.39
N PRO A 130 -1.34 -16.40 0.28
CA PRO A 130 -2.62 -17.07 0.52
C PRO A 130 -3.21 -16.78 1.91
N LEU A 131 -2.37 -16.44 2.89
CA LEU A 131 -2.83 -16.10 4.23
C LEU A 131 -3.49 -14.72 4.25
N VAL A 132 -2.93 -13.72 3.57
CA VAL A 132 -3.57 -12.42 3.41
C VAL A 132 -4.93 -12.58 2.76
N ALA A 133 -5.00 -13.35 1.66
CA ALA A 133 -6.26 -13.62 0.98
C ALA A 133 -7.29 -14.32 1.90
N LYS A 134 -6.86 -15.34 2.67
CA LYS A 134 -7.70 -16.02 3.65
C LYS A 134 -8.26 -15.05 4.69
N VAL A 135 -7.43 -14.14 5.22
CA VAL A 135 -7.84 -13.17 6.24
C VAL A 135 -8.80 -12.13 5.67
N ALA A 136 -8.54 -11.62 4.46
CA ALA A 136 -9.40 -10.62 3.82
C ALA A 136 -10.76 -11.19 3.38
N LEU A 137 -10.82 -12.47 3.02
CA LEU A 137 -12.05 -13.16 2.62
C LEU A 137 -12.88 -13.66 3.81
N ASP A 138 -12.34 -13.64 5.03
CA ASP A 138 -13.06 -14.05 6.24
C ASP A 138 -13.93 -12.88 6.76
N PRO A 139 -15.27 -12.94 6.60
CA PRO A 139 -16.15 -11.84 6.98
C PRO A 139 -16.26 -11.66 8.51
N THR A 140 -15.73 -12.59 9.30
CA THR A 140 -15.62 -12.40 10.77
C THR A 140 -14.45 -11.50 11.13
N ARG A 141 -13.53 -11.30 10.20
CA ARG A 141 -12.35 -10.44 10.36
C ARG A 141 -12.54 -9.10 9.64
N PHE A 142 -12.77 -9.14 8.31
CA PHE A 142 -12.97 -7.95 7.48
C PHE A 142 -14.16 -8.16 6.53
N THR A 143 -14.99 -7.13 6.37
CA THR A 143 -16.23 -7.25 5.58
C THR A 143 -16.16 -6.52 4.24
N TYR A 144 -15.01 -5.91 3.89
CA TYR A 144 -14.88 -5.18 2.62
C TYR A 144 -15.25 -6.03 1.40
N LEU A 145 -14.72 -7.25 1.32
CA LEU A 145 -14.99 -8.13 0.18
C LEU A 145 -16.40 -8.73 0.21
N SER A 146 -16.94 -9.04 1.38
CA SER A 146 -18.32 -9.57 1.49
C SER A 146 -19.38 -8.51 1.20
N GLU A 147 -19.13 -7.25 1.56
CA GLU A 147 -20.10 -6.15 1.41
C GLU A 147 -19.96 -5.38 0.09
N CYS A 148 -18.71 -5.17 -0.38
CA CYS A 148 -18.45 -4.38 -1.58
C CYS A 148 -17.90 -5.22 -2.74
N GLY A 149 -17.46 -6.44 -2.51
CA GLY A 149 -16.71 -7.25 -3.48
C GLY A 149 -17.59 -8.15 -4.36
N GLN A 150 -18.88 -7.83 -4.63
CA GLN A 150 -19.75 -8.67 -5.47
C GLN A 150 -19.18 -8.91 -6.88
N ASN A 151 -18.43 -7.93 -7.41
CA ASN A 151 -17.75 -8.02 -8.69
C ASN A 151 -16.21 -8.13 -8.51
N ALA A 152 -15.74 -8.58 -7.34
CA ALA A 152 -14.32 -8.76 -7.08
C ALA A 152 -13.90 -10.21 -7.23
N SER A 153 -12.68 -10.43 -7.71
CA SER A 153 -12.01 -11.73 -7.76
C SER A 153 -10.61 -11.63 -7.18
N VAL A 154 -10.12 -12.73 -6.61
CA VAL A 154 -8.75 -12.80 -6.06
C VAL A 154 -7.98 -13.88 -6.80
N VAL A 155 -6.85 -13.50 -7.41
CA VAL A 155 -5.91 -14.37 -8.11
C VAL A 155 -4.67 -14.53 -7.24
N LEU A 156 -4.39 -15.75 -6.78
CA LEU A 156 -3.20 -16.04 -5.97
C LEU A 156 -1.96 -16.16 -6.85
N GLY A 157 -0.88 -15.51 -6.44
CA GLY A 157 0.42 -15.55 -7.08
C GLY A 157 1.12 -14.19 -7.12
N ASP A 158 2.36 -14.19 -7.65
CA ASP A 158 3.08 -12.95 -7.91
C ASP A 158 2.28 -12.06 -8.86
N GLY A 159 1.96 -10.83 -8.40
CA GLY A 159 1.06 -9.91 -9.11
C GLY A 159 1.58 -9.52 -10.49
N ARG A 160 2.90 -9.36 -10.66
CA ARG A 160 3.51 -9.06 -11.95
C ARG A 160 3.32 -10.21 -12.94
N ILE A 161 3.53 -11.45 -12.48
CA ILE A 161 3.44 -12.65 -13.31
C ILE A 161 1.97 -12.97 -13.64
N THR A 162 1.11 -12.93 -12.64
CA THR A 162 -0.32 -13.28 -12.82
C THR A 162 -1.06 -12.24 -13.66
N LEU A 163 -0.73 -10.95 -13.52
CA LEU A 163 -1.29 -9.90 -14.39
C LEU A 163 -0.91 -10.10 -15.87
N GLN A 164 0.28 -10.63 -16.17
CA GLN A 164 0.71 -10.91 -17.55
C GLN A 164 -0.14 -11.98 -18.24
N ASN A 165 -0.87 -12.81 -17.48
CA ASN A 165 -1.78 -13.81 -18.05
C ASN A 165 -3.14 -13.22 -18.46
N GLU A 166 -3.42 -11.98 -18.07
CA GLU A 166 -4.65 -11.29 -18.42
C GLU A 166 -4.59 -10.79 -19.89
N PRO A 167 -5.74 -10.60 -20.54
CA PRO A 167 -5.77 -10.06 -21.89
C PRO A 167 -5.13 -8.67 -22.00
N ALA A 168 -4.49 -8.38 -23.12
CA ALA A 168 -3.99 -7.04 -23.43
C ALA A 168 -5.16 -6.04 -23.47
N GLY A 169 -4.94 -4.84 -22.94
CA GLY A 169 -5.94 -3.77 -22.95
C GLY A 169 -7.16 -4.01 -22.05
N LYS A 170 -7.10 -4.99 -21.12
CA LYS A 170 -8.24 -5.35 -20.27
C LYS A 170 -8.59 -4.26 -19.27
N PHE A 171 -7.60 -3.69 -18.58
CA PHE A 171 -7.83 -2.83 -17.43
C PHE A 171 -7.87 -1.35 -17.80
N GLY A 172 -8.87 -0.63 -17.32
CA GLY A 172 -8.89 0.83 -17.38
C GLY A 172 -8.12 1.48 -16.21
N LEU A 173 -7.91 0.73 -15.11
CA LEU A 173 -7.09 1.14 -13.99
C LEU A 173 -6.29 -0.06 -13.47
N ILE A 174 -4.98 0.14 -13.25
CA ILE A 174 -4.14 -0.81 -12.50
C ILE A 174 -3.53 -0.06 -11.32
N LEU A 175 -3.76 -0.56 -10.11
CA LEU A 175 -3.15 -0.04 -8.88
C LEU A 175 -2.08 -1.02 -8.38
N ILE A 176 -0.84 -0.54 -8.22
CA ILE A 176 0.26 -1.27 -7.59
C ILE A 176 0.28 -0.88 -6.11
N ASP A 177 -0.22 -1.77 -5.25
CA ASP A 177 -0.40 -1.55 -3.81
C ASP A 177 0.15 -2.74 -3.01
N ALA A 178 1.26 -3.28 -3.44
CA ALA A 178 1.94 -4.40 -2.81
C ALA A 178 3.13 -3.90 -1.99
N PHE A 179 3.14 -4.21 -0.69
CA PHE A 179 4.19 -3.81 0.23
C PHE A 179 4.87 -5.02 0.87
N SER A 180 6.19 -4.96 0.96
CA SER A 180 7.01 -5.87 1.74
C SER A 180 7.98 -5.05 2.56
N SER A 181 7.94 -5.18 3.91
CA SER A 181 8.82 -4.42 4.81
C SER A 181 8.79 -2.90 4.55
N ASP A 182 7.60 -2.33 4.48
CA ASP A 182 7.31 -0.90 4.27
C ASP A 182 7.71 -0.33 2.90
N ALA A 183 8.04 -1.16 1.90
CA ALA A 183 8.34 -0.71 0.55
C ALA A 183 7.70 -1.62 -0.51
N ILE A 184 7.46 -1.06 -1.70
CA ILE A 184 7.09 -1.86 -2.87
C ILE A 184 8.29 -2.71 -3.29
N PRO A 185 8.11 -4.03 -3.55
CA PRO A 185 9.17 -4.88 -4.07
C PRO A 185 9.77 -4.35 -5.38
N VAL A 186 11.10 -4.33 -5.47
CA VAL A 186 11.84 -3.75 -6.60
C VAL A 186 11.36 -4.26 -7.96
N HIS A 187 11.09 -5.57 -8.08
CA HIS A 187 10.67 -6.20 -9.34
C HIS A 187 9.31 -5.70 -9.86
N LEU A 188 8.54 -4.97 -9.03
CA LEU A 188 7.30 -4.31 -9.44
C LEU A 188 7.52 -2.88 -9.97
N LEU A 189 8.75 -2.33 -9.84
CA LEU A 189 9.09 -0.96 -10.21
C LEU A 189 10.10 -0.87 -11.35
N THR A 190 10.51 -2.00 -11.94
CA THR A 190 11.41 -2.03 -13.08
C THR A 190 10.71 -1.55 -14.34
N ILE A 191 11.48 -1.08 -15.33
CA ILE A 191 10.90 -0.63 -16.60
C ILE A 191 10.15 -1.75 -17.30
N GLU A 192 10.66 -2.98 -17.23
CA GLU A 192 10.02 -4.17 -17.83
C GLU A 192 8.68 -4.50 -17.13
N ALA A 193 8.59 -4.28 -15.81
CA ALA A 193 7.33 -4.42 -15.10
C ALA A 193 6.32 -3.36 -15.56
N ILE A 194 6.75 -2.10 -15.68
CA ILE A 194 5.88 -1.00 -16.13
C ILE A 194 5.42 -1.23 -17.57
N GLU A 195 6.28 -1.66 -18.48
CA GLU A 195 5.89 -2.07 -19.84
C GLU A 195 4.82 -3.18 -19.82
N GLY A 196 5.01 -4.17 -18.94
CA GLY A 196 4.04 -5.23 -18.69
C GLY A 196 2.68 -4.70 -18.26
N TYR A 197 2.63 -3.76 -17.30
CA TYR A 197 1.38 -3.11 -16.85
C TYR A 197 0.74 -2.32 -17.98
N MET A 198 1.53 -1.50 -18.69
CA MET A 198 1.04 -0.72 -19.82
C MET A 198 0.43 -1.59 -20.91
N SER A 199 0.96 -2.80 -21.14
CA SER A 199 0.40 -3.74 -22.13
C SER A 199 -0.97 -4.30 -21.73
N ARG A 200 -1.33 -4.28 -20.45
CA ARG A 200 -2.62 -4.75 -19.92
C ARG A 200 -3.64 -3.62 -19.75
N LEU A 201 -3.19 -2.35 -19.81
CA LEU A 201 -4.08 -1.19 -19.81
C LEU A 201 -4.75 -0.97 -21.15
N SER A 202 -6.03 -0.56 -21.12
CA SER A 202 -6.72 0.06 -22.26
C SER A 202 -5.97 1.31 -22.71
N ASP A 203 -6.31 1.84 -23.90
CA ASP A 203 -5.60 3.00 -24.47
C ASP A 203 -5.72 4.25 -23.59
N ASP A 204 -6.85 4.41 -22.92
CA ASP A 204 -7.16 5.49 -21.97
C ASP A 204 -6.88 5.13 -20.50
N GLY A 205 -6.30 3.95 -20.28
CA GLY A 205 -6.06 3.43 -18.92
C GLY A 205 -4.94 4.14 -18.17
N VAL A 206 -5.01 4.02 -16.84
CA VAL A 206 -4.07 4.60 -15.88
C VAL A 206 -3.44 3.49 -15.04
N VAL A 207 -2.11 3.51 -14.88
CA VAL A 207 -1.43 2.75 -13.84
C VAL A 207 -1.04 3.66 -12.69
N ALA A 208 -1.27 3.21 -11.46
CA ALA A 208 -0.99 3.95 -10.24
C ALA A 208 -0.06 3.16 -9.32
N PHE A 209 0.87 3.84 -8.69
CA PHE A 209 1.84 3.27 -7.74
C PHE A 209 1.65 3.93 -6.39
N HIS A 210 1.20 3.15 -5.40
CA HIS A 210 1.13 3.58 -4.01
C HIS A 210 2.52 3.47 -3.39
N ILE A 211 3.32 4.53 -3.49
CA ILE A 211 4.73 4.55 -3.09
C ILE A 211 4.97 5.14 -1.70
N THR A 212 3.95 5.19 -0.85
CA THR A 212 4.09 5.67 0.53
C THR A 212 5.22 4.94 1.24
N ASN A 213 6.25 5.68 1.64
CA ASN A 213 7.42 5.12 2.31
C ASN A 213 8.02 6.16 3.26
N ARG A 214 8.65 5.70 4.35
CA ARG A 214 9.29 6.58 5.35
C ARG A 214 10.79 6.77 5.11
N HIS A 215 11.40 5.90 4.32
CA HIS A 215 12.86 5.77 4.25
C HIS A 215 13.40 5.80 2.83
N ILE A 216 12.55 5.64 1.82
CA ILE A 216 12.96 5.50 0.42
C ILE A 216 12.11 6.44 -0.44
N ASP A 217 12.76 7.30 -1.22
CA ASP A 217 12.06 8.09 -2.22
C ASP A 217 11.99 7.34 -3.55
N LEU A 218 10.82 6.75 -3.82
CA LEU A 218 10.56 5.97 -5.03
C LEU A 218 10.03 6.80 -6.19
N GLU A 219 9.59 8.04 -5.95
CA GLU A 219 9.04 8.91 -7.01
C GLU A 219 10.03 9.14 -8.15
N PRO A 220 11.33 9.48 -7.91
CA PRO A 220 12.27 9.65 -8.99
C PRO A 220 12.53 8.38 -9.81
N ILE A 221 12.45 7.21 -9.18
CA ILE A 221 12.63 5.91 -9.85
C ILE A 221 11.50 5.67 -10.85
N VAL A 222 10.27 5.82 -10.36
CA VAL A 222 9.05 5.66 -11.16
C VAL A 222 8.99 6.72 -12.27
N ALA A 223 9.37 7.98 -11.96
CA ALA A 223 9.46 9.07 -12.94
C ALA A 223 10.49 8.81 -14.04
N ARG A 224 11.62 8.20 -13.69
CA ARG A 224 12.66 7.85 -14.66
C ARG A 224 12.17 6.81 -15.67
N ALA A 225 11.46 5.79 -15.19
CA ALA A 225 10.86 4.78 -16.05
C ALA A 225 9.78 5.39 -16.96
N ALA A 226 8.89 6.24 -16.42
CA ALA A 226 7.87 6.95 -17.21
C ALA A 226 8.51 7.80 -18.32
N SER A 227 9.55 8.57 -17.99
CA SER A 227 10.27 9.39 -18.97
C SER A 227 10.91 8.55 -20.08
N ASN A 228 11.47 7.39 -19.74
CA ASN A 228 12.08 6.48 -20.71
C ASN A 228 11.05 5.90 -21.68
N LEU A 229 9.84 5.60 -21.17
CA LEU A 229 8.74 5.05 -21.95
C LEU A 229 7.88 6.13 -22.64
N GLY A 230 8.19 7.42 -22.46
CA GLY A 230 7.41 8.52 -23.02
C GLY A 230 5.99 8.63 -22.44
N LEU A 231 5.81 8.23 -21.17
CA LEU A 231 4.51 8.26 -20.48
C LEU A 231 4.29 9.61 -19.79
N ALA A 232 3.04 10.08 -19.78
CA ALA A 232 2.59 11.14 -18.92
C ALA A 232 2.57 10.66 -17.47
N ILE A 233 2.96 11.54 -16.53
CA ILE A 233 3.08 11.20 -15.12
C ILE A 233 2.64 12.36 -14.23
N LYS A 234 1.91 12.04 -13.16
CA LYS A 234 1.57 12.96 -12.06
C LYS A 234 1.75 12.29 -10.70
N SER A 235 1.90 13.09 -9.67
CA SER A 235 2.06 12.64 -8.30
C SER A 235 1.20 13.47 -7.36
N GLN A 236 0.73 12.85 -6.29
CA GLN A 236 0.12 13.53 -5.14
C GLN A 236 0.67 12.96 -3.84
N ARG A 237 1.27 13.85 -3.03
CA ARG A 237 1.61 13.59 -1.63
C ARG A 237 0.49 14.14 -0.76
N PHE A 238 -0.12 13.28 0.02
CA PHE A 238 -1.22 13.64 0.90
C PHE A 238 -0.79 13.54 2.36
N SER A 239 -1.04 14.61 3.09
CA SER A 239 -0.95 14.65 4.55
C SER A 239 -2.31 15.02 5.10
N PRO A 240 -2.87 14.27 6.07
CA PRO A 240 -4.16 14.57 6.65
C PRO A 240 -4.17 15.99 7.21
N PRO A 241 -5.15 16.83 6.82
CA PRO A 241 -5.31 18.16 7.41
C PRO A 241 -5.82 18.05 8.86
N GLU A 242 -5.67 19.11 9.65
CA GLU A 242 -6.11 19.16 11.05
C GLU A 242 -7.61 18.83 11.21
N SER A 243 -8.42 19.17 10.22
CA SER A 243 -9.86 18.83 10.20
C SER A 243 -10.16 17.32 10.19
N LEU A 244 -9.18 16.48 9.88
CA LEU A 244 -9.27 15.01 9.89
C LEU A 244 -8.41 14.38 10.99
N ALA A 245 -7.95 15.15 11.98
CA ALA A 245 -7.05 14.68 13.03
C ALA A 245 -7.65 13.54 13.88
N ASP A 246 -8.97 13.54 14.03
CA ASP A 246 -9.72 12.51 14.80
C ASP A 246 -10.17 11.33 13.93
N GLU A 247 -9.89 11.37 12.62
CA GLU A 247 -10.24 10.29 11.70
C GLU A 247 -9.04 9.38 11.43
N PRO A 248 -9.25 8.06 11.21
CA PRO A 248 -8.17 7.13 10.91
C PRO A 248 -7.72 7.27 9.44
N VAL A 249 -7.10 8.40 9.11
CA VAL A 249 -6.56 8.74 7.80
C VAL A 249 -5.05 8.72 7.85
N ALA A 250 -4.42 8.06 6.87
CA ALA A 250 -2.97 7.96 6.80
C ALA A 250 -2.37 8.92 5.76
N HIS A 251 -1.12 9.33 5.98
CA HIS A 251 -0.31 9.94 4.94
C HIS A 251 -0.20 8.98 3.76
N SER A 252 -0.29 9.49 2.55
CA SER A 252 -0.14 8.67 1.36
C SER A 252 0.55 9.40 0.22
N HIS A 253 1.24 8.64 -0.62
CA HIS A 253 1.93 9.13 -1.79
C HIS A 253 1.58 8.24 -2.98
N LEU A 254 0.89 8.80 -3.96
CA LEU A 254 0.45 8.10 -5.17
C LEU A 254 1.08 8.75 -6.40
N VAL A 255 1.66 7.94 -7.26
CA VAL A 255 2.13 8.33 -8.60
C VAL A 255 1.26 7.64 -9.62
N ILE A 256 0.79 8.39 -10.61
CA ILE A 256 -0.03 7.86 -11.72
C ILE A 256 0.66 8.08 -13.05
N MET A 257 0.51 7.11 -13.96
CA MET A 257 1.04 7.17 -15.33
C MET A 257 -0.01 6.76 -16.34
N SER A 258 0.07 7.34 -17.53
CA SER A 258 -0.72 6.94 -18.69
C SER A 258 0.02 7.24 -19.99
N ARG A 259 -0.48 6.72 -21.13
CA ARG A 259 0.04 7.02 -22.46
C ARG A 259 -0.17 8.47 -22.86
N ASP A 260 -1.25 9.09 -22.39
CA ASP A 260 -1.61 10.48 -22.71
C ASP A 260 -1.99 11.24 -21.44
N GLU A 261 -1.56 12.51 -21.32
CA GLU A 261 -1.94 13.40 -20.22
C GLU A 261 -3.46 13.68 -20.19
N ALA A 262 -4.13 13.59 -21.32
CA ALA A 262 -5.59 13.75 -21.41
C ALA A 262 -6.33 12.71 -20.54
N ASN A 263 -5.75 11.55 -20.28
CA ASN A 263 -6.32 10.50 -19.42
C ASN A 263 -6.36 10.91 -17.93
N PHE A 264 -5.72 12.02 -17.57
CA PHE A 264 -5.78 12.64 -16.24
C PHE A 264 -6.75 13.83 -16.16
N ALA A 265 -7.52 14.10 -17.23
CA ALA A 265 -8.34 15.32 -17.33
C ALA A 265 -9.26 15.54 -16.12
N SER A 266 -9.83 14.46 -15.56
CA SER A 266 -10.69 14.51 -14.37
C SER A 266 -9.96 14.91 -13.08
N LEU A 267 -8.63 14.74 -13.04
CA LEU A 267 -7.77 15.11 -11.91
C LEU A 267 -7.10 16.48 -12.10
N ASN A 268 -7.12 17.07 -13.29
CA ASN A 268 -6.42 18.32 -13.60
C ASN A 268 -6.99 19.55 -12.86
N SER A 269 -8.24 19.50 -12.40
CA SER A 269 -8.84 20.55 -11.59
C SER A 269 -8.38 20.54 -10.13
N ASP A 270 -7.71 19.49 -9.67
CA ASP A 270 -7.18 19.37 -8.33
C ASP A 270 -5.67 19.67 -8.35
N GLU A 271 -5.29 20.86 -7.85
CA GLU A 271 -3.91 21.36 -7.82
C GLU A 271 -2.95 20.49 -6.98
N ARG A 272 -3.48 19.56 -6.19
CA ARG A 272 -2.67 18.60 -5.42
C ARG A 272 -1.97 17.59 -6.33
N TRP A 273 -2.52 17.34 -7.53
CA TRP A 273 -1.90 16.50 -8.54
C TRP A 273 -0.87 17.31 -9.35
N THR A 274 0.39 17.08 -9.07
CA THR A 274 1.50 17.82 -9.68
C THR A 274 2.23 16.99 -10.74
N PRO A 275 2.68 17.60 -11.85
CA PRO A 275 3.56 16.94 -12.80
C PRO A 275 4.89 16.56 -12.14
N VAL A 276 5.38 15.36 -12.44
CA VAL A 276 6.68 14.88 -11.97
C VAL A 276 7.71 14.98 -13.08
N LYS A 277 8.90 15.47 -12.75
CA LYS A 277 10.04 15.50 -13.69
C LYS A 277 10.99 14.38 -13.32
N ALA A 278 11.42 13.63 -14.34
CA ALA A 278 12.50 12.67 -14.15
C ALA A 278 13.81 13.41 -13.81
N ASP A 279 14.53 12.88 -12.84
CA ASP A 279 15.91 13.29 -12.54
C ASP A 279 16.92 12.39 -13.29
N ASN A 280 18.21 12.59 -13.02
CA ASN A 280 19.30 11.81 -13.60
C ASN A 280 19.57 10.48 -12.86
N LYS A 281 18.62 9.97 -12.05
CA LYS A 281 18.79 8.68 -11.36
C LYS A 281 18.84 7.52 -12.35
N ALA A 282 19.51 6.46 -11.93
CA ALA A 282 19.61 5.26 -12.75
C ALA A 282 18.23 4.60 -12.95
N LEU A 283 17.96 4.18 -14.19
CA LEU A 283 16.78 3.39 -14.52
C LEU A 283 16.86 2.03 -13.83
N TRP A 284 15.79 1.63 -13.16
CA TRP A 284 15.68 0.28 -12.63
C TRP A 284 15.18 -0.68 -13.71
N THR A 285 15.91 -1.78 -13.84
CA THR A 285 15.62 -2.88 -14.77
C THR A 285 15.56 -4.18 -13.98
N ASP A 286 15.15 -5.27 -14.62
CA ASP A 286 15.16 -6.59 -13.98
C ASP A 286 16.58 -7.03 -13.59
N ASP A 287 17.60 -6.53 -14.29
CA ASP A 287 19.00 -6.83 -14.01
C ASP A 287 19.70 -5.81 -13.09
N TYR A 288 19.08 -4.65 -12.84
CA TYR A 288 19.70 -3.56 -12.08
C TYR A 288 18.73 -2.75 -11.25
N SER A 289 19.05 -2.60 -9.97
CA SER A 289 18.39 -1.65 -9.07
C SER A 289 19.40 -1.05 -8.08
N ASN A 290 19.15 0.19 -7.63
CA ASN A 290 19.98 0.87 -6.64
C ASN A 290 19.11 1.40 -5.50
N ILE A 291 18.77 0.51 -4.55
CA ILE A 291 17.96 0.87 -3.37
C ILE A 291 18.71 1.86 -2.48
N LEU A 292 20.04 1.69 -2.30
CA LEU A 292 20.84 2.59 -1.46
C LEU A 292 20.82 4.03 -1.98
N GLY A 293 20.85 4.22 -3.31
CA GLY A 293 20.71 5.53 -3.92
C GLY A 293 19.34 6.16 -3.73
N ALA A 294 18.29 5.34 -3.51
CA ALA A 294 16.95 5.83 -3.18
C ALA A 294 16.83 6.22 -1.69
N ILE A 295 17.53 5.53 -0.78
CA ILE A 295 17.55 5.85 0.67
C ILE A 295 18.27 7.18 0.92
N LEU A 296 19.35 7.47 0.22
CA LEU A 296 20.16 8.67 0.41
C LEU A 296 19.54 9.95 -0.17
N ALA A 297 18.38 9.86 -0.79
CA ALA A 297 17.67 11.00 -1.38
C ALA A 297 16.61 11.62 -0.44
N THR A 298 16.51 11.15 0.80
CA THR A 298 15.52 11.62 1.79
C THR A 298 16.09 12.71 2.72
N ASP A 299 16.82 13.69 2.17
CA ASP A 299 17.24 14.90 2.92
C ASP A 299 16.17 16.01 2.84
#